data_5a5fe6a5c54a79fc0349cda6edd7f5f2
#
_entry.id   5a5fe6a5c54a79fc0349cda6edd7f5f2
#
_cell.length_a   1.000
_cell.length_b   1.000
_cell.length_c   1.000
_cell.angle_alpha   90.00
_cell.angle_beta   90.00
_cell.angle_gamma   90.00
#
_symmetry.space_group_name_H-M   'P 1'
#
loop_
_entity.id
_entity.type
_entity.pdbx_description
1 polymer ?
#
loop_
_entity_poly.entity_id
_entity_poly.type
_entity_poly.pdbx_seq_one_letter_code
_entity_poly.pdbx_strand_id
1 'polypeptide(L)'
;DTESQKTAVPQPEMQPETSSETPSEPQEPAQWQPEKHRFGSIGILAASAIGVVLALYAFRLPPFGMGEVYTNNAYVRGSVTAVSPRVGGYVQKVLVRDFDNVKAGQPLVEIDPAPYRAKVAQAEAGLAGQQAALNKTAQDKASAIAVSKANQAAIDNARAQLDRARREWQRIQAVSADAVSQSSRDAAQTAVKQAEAGLKQAQEQYAVAQQNIINTGVGREGAQAGIANAQALLDLAKQDLGHTVIYAPASGKSA
;
A
#
# COMPACT_ATOMS: atom_id res chain seq x y z
N ASP A 1 -19.95 -12.39 -41.78
CA ASP A 1 -21.24 -12.94 -42.29
C ASP A 1 -22.36 -12.11 -41.74
N THR A 2 -22.84 -11.41 -42.63
CA THR A 2 -24.15 -11.33 -43.27
C THR A 2 -25.08 -10.36 -42.55
N GLU A 3 -25.26 -9.22 -43.18
CA GLU A 3 -26.34 -8.84 -44.11
C GLU A 3 -27.60 -8.38 -43.41
N SER A 4 -27.91 -7.16 -43.64
CA SER A 4 -28.78 -6.65 -44.72
C SER A 4 -30.21 -6.48 -44.23
N GLN A 5 -30.81 -5.42 -44.38
CA GLN A 5 -31.59 -4.74 -45.39
C GLN A 5 -32.51 -3.71 -44.71
N LYS A 6 -32.42 -2.42 -44.96
CA LYS A 6 -32.98 -1.65 -46.06
C LYS A 6 -34.45 -2.03 -46.41
N THR A 7 -35.38 -1.16 -46.11
CA THR A 7 -36.49 -0.90 -47.00
C THR A 7 -37.01 0.54 -46.83
N ALA A 8 -36.98 1.22 -47.92
CA ALA A 8 -37.44 2.58 -48.19
C ALA A 8 -38.84 2.54 -48.85
N VAL A 9 -39.58 3.65 -48.63
CA VAL A 9 -40.44 4.33 -49.64
C VAL A 9 -41.80 3.67 -50.00
N PRO A 10 -42.84 4.34 -50.43
CA PRO A 10 -42.88 5.63 -51.13
C PRO A 10 -44.02 6.60 -50.76
N GLN A 11 -43.85 7.84 -51.26
CA GLN A 11 -44.93 8.77 -51.59
C GLN A 11 -45.75 8.29 -52.76
N PRO A 12 -46.94 8.91 -53.00
CA PRO A 12 -47.22 9.41 -54.35
C PRO A 12 -47.71 10.86 -54.37
N GLU A 13 -47.13 11.59 -55.31
CA GLU A 13 -47.66 12.74 -56.00
C GLU A 13 -49.01 12.42 -56.67
N MET A 14 -49.82 13.43 -56.78
CA MET A 14 -50.50 13.73 -58.05
C MET A 14 -51.17 15.13 -58.06
N GLN A 15 -50.67 15.98 -58.90
CA GLN A 15 -51.40 17.10 -59.58
C GLN A 15 -52.21 16.55 -60.75
N PRO A 16 -52.85 17.41 -61.54
CA PRO A 16 -53.67 18.59 -61.36
C PRO A 16 -55.02 18.43 -62.09
N GLU A 17 -55.87 19.39 -62.06
CA GLU A 17 -56.57 19.81 -63.31
C GLU A 17 -57.41 21.10 -63.11
N THR A 18 -57.19 21.93 -64.06
CA THR A 18 -57.80 23.11 -64.56
C THR A 18 -59.31 22.99 -64.90
N SER A 19 -60.03 24.05 -64.70
CA SER A 19 -60.92 24.61 -65.74
C SER A 19 -61.58 25.93 -65.28
N SER A 20 -61.23 26.91 -66.00
CA SER A 20 -61.86 28.15 -66.43
C SER A 20 -63.40 28.19 -66.41
N GLU A 21 -63.95 29.32 -66.01
CA GLU A 21 -64.86 30.15 -66.82
C GLU A 21 -65.25 31.44 -66.07
N THR A 22 -65.00 32.52 -66.67
CA THR A 22 -65.54 33.89 -66.53
C THR A 22 -66.82 34.00 -67.36
N PRO A 23 -67.70 35.01 -67.37
CA PRO A 23 -67.89 36.23 -66.57
C PRO A 23 -69.34 36.53 -66.17
N SER A 24 -69.58 37.48 -65.36
CA SER A 24 -70.66 38.48 -65.50
C SER A 24 -70.60 39.51 -64.32
N GLU A 25 -70.27 40.71 -64.62
CA GLU A 25 -70.71 41.94 -63.98
C GLU A 25 -72.22 42.14 -64.24
N PRO A 26 -73.00 43.00 -63.55
CA PRO A 26 -72.73 44.01 -62.54
C PRO A 26 -73.81 44.08 -61.42
N GLN A 27 -73.59 44.81 -60.41
CA GLN A 27 -74.39 45.89 -59.83
C GLN A 27 -73.98 46.25 -58.44
N GLU A 28 -73.52 47.45 -58.23
CA GLU A 28 -73.43 48.13 -56.97
C GLU A 28 -74.77 48.16 -56.22
N PRO A 29 -74.78 48.02 -54.94
CA PRO A 29 -75.65 48.85 -54.14
C PRO A 29 -74.89 49.53 -53.01
N ALA A 30 -75.11 50.79 -53.01
CA ALA A 30 -75.18 51.68 -51.87
C ALA A 30 -74.12 51.54 -50.75
N GLN A 31 -73.17 52.42 -50.76
CA GLN A 31 -72.30 52.77 -49.61
C GLN A 31 -73.12 53.21 -48.45
N TRP A 32 -73.21 52.36 -47.43
CA TRP A 32 -73.57 52.80 -46.06
C TRP A 32 -72.31 53.31 -45.40
N GLN A 33 -72.20 54.67 -45.13
CA GLN A 33 -71.16 55.30 -44.37
C GLN A 33 -71.62 55.39 -42.90
N PRO A 34 -71.00 54.65 -41.96
CA PRO A 34 -71.25 54.92 -40.57
C PRO A 34 -70.55 56.19 -40.13
N GLU A 35 -71.25 57.09 -39.48
CA GLU A 35 -70.72 58.25 -38.84
C GLU A 35 -69.60 57.92 -37.85
N LYS A 36 -68.46 58.59 -37.98
CA LYS A 36 -67.30 58.40 -37.14
C LYS A 36 -67.53 59.02 -35.78
N HIS A 37 -68.04 58.33 -34.82
CA HIS A 37 -67.98 58.63 -33.42
C HIS A 37 -66.57 58.29 -32.89
N ARG A 38 -65.62 59.29 -33.00
CA ARG A 38 -64.24 59.13 -32.52
C ARG A 38 -64.06 58.82 -31.05
N PHE A 39 -65.09 59.08 -30.22
CA PHE A 39 -65.10 58.80 -28.77
C PHE A 39 -65.62 57.38 -28.45
N GLY A 40 -66.45 56.77 -29.29
CA GLY A 40 -66.96 55.42 -29.03
C GLY A 40 -65.90 54.34 -29.30
N SER A 41 -65.07 54.51 -30.31
CA SER A 41 -64.02 53.53 -30.64
C SER A 41 -62.89 53.51 -29.61
N ILE A 42 -62.56 54.64 -28.99
CA ILE A 42 -61.56 54.72 -27.91
C ILE A 42 -62.11 54.03 -26.63
N GLY A 43 -63.38 54.17 -26.32
CA GLY A 43 -64.03 53.51 -25.16
C GLY A 43 -64.02 51.97 -25.34
N ILE A 44 -64.31 51.48 -26.55
CA ILE A 44 -64.32 50.01 -26.80
C ILE A 44 -62.88 49.43 -26.74
N LEU A 45 -61.90 50.18 -27.27
CA LEU A 45 -60.51 49.76 -27.15
C LEU A 45 -60.00 49.75 -25.70
N ALA A 46 -60.38 50.78 -24.93
CA ALA A 46 -60.03 50.82 -23.52
C ALA A 46 -60.72 49.70 -22.71
N ALA A 47 -61.99 49.44 -22.95
CA ALA A 47 -62.72 48.33 -22.32
C ALA A 47 -62.14 46.93 -22.68
N SER A 48 -61.76 46.75 -23.96
CA SER A 48 -61.12 45.49 -24.37
C SER A 48 -59.72 45.33 -23.77
N ALA A 49 -58.93 46.40 -23.67
CA ALA A 49 -57.64 46.34 -23.01
C ALA A 49 -57.72 46.01 -21.51
N ILE A 50 -58.71 46.62 -20.81
CA ILE A 50 -59.01 46.29 -19.42
C ILE A 50 -59.45 44.84 -19.27
N GLY A 51 -60.33 44.35 -20.18
CA GLY A 51 -60.74 42.96 -20.21
C GLY A 51 -59.59 41.98 -20.37
N VAL A 52 -58.64 42.28 -21.28
CA VAL A 52 -57.44 41.47 -21.50
C VAL A 52 -56.56 41.48 -20.23
N VAL A 53 -56.36 42.66 -19.63
CA VAL A 53 -55.54 42.76 -18.41
C VAL A 53 -56.20 41.99 -17.26
N LEU A 54 -57.51 42.06 -17.09
CA LEU A 54 -58.27 41.29 -16.10
C LEU A 54 -58.20 39.77 -16.36
N ALA A 55 -58.30 39.38 -17.66
CA ALA A 55 -58.14 37.99 -18.02
C ALA A 55 -56.72 37.48 -17.74
N LEU A 56 -55.67 38.22 -18.09
CA LEU A 56 -54.28 37.90 -17.76
C LEU A 56 -54.08 37.81 -16.26
N TYR A 57 -54.69 38.71 -15.47
CA TYR A 57 -54.62 38.67 -14.02
C TYR A 57 -55.38 37.47 -13.42
N ALA A 58 -56.61 37.20 -13.90
CA ALA A 58 -57.45 36.10 -13.40
C ALA A 58 -56.86 34.72 -13.69
N PHE A 59 -56.25 34.59 -14.90
CA PHE A 59 -55.58 33.34 -15.29
C PHE A 59 -54.11 33.28 -14.90
N ARG A 60 -53.61 34.30 -14.16
CA ARG A 60 -52.20 34.37 -13.75
C ARG A 60 -51.20 34.14 -14.87
N LEU A 61 -51.53 34.63 -16.07
CA LEU A 61 -50.61 34.61 -17.22
C LEU A 61 -49.56 35.75 -17.12
N PRO A 62 -48.42 35.58 -17.77
CA PRO A 62 -47.42 36.66 -17.76
C PRO A 62 -47.99 38.01 -18.21
N PRO A 63 -47.73 39.17 -17.57
CA PRO A 63 -46.66 39.42 -16.54
C PRO A 63 -47.10 39.26 -15.09
N PHE A 64 -48.33 38.82 -14.80
CA PHE A 64 -48.90 38.75 -13.43
C PHE A 64 -48.71 37.37 -12.78
N GLY A 65 -48.27 36.37 -13.51
CA GLY A 65 -47.88 35.07 -12.96
C GLY A 65 -46.45 35.09 -12.47
N MET A 66 -46.21 35.27 -11.17
CA MET A 66 -44.94 34.81 -10.60
C MET A 66 -44.97 33.26 -10.72
N GLY A 67 -44.22 32.75 -11.69
CA GLY A 67 -44.11 31.29 -11.86
C GLY A 67 -43.40 30.73 -10.63
N GLU A 68 -44.17 30.26 -9.65
CA GLU A 68 -43.62 29.26 -8.72
C GLU A 68 -43.29 28.03 -9.53
N VAL A 69 -42.00 27.85 -9.81
CA VAL A 69 -41.49 26.63 -10.40
C VAL A 69 -41.60 25.54 -9.33
N TYR A 70 -42.74 24.88 -9.31
CA TYR A 70 -42.93 23.74 -8.43
C TYR A 70 -42.36 22.50 -9.10
N THR A 71 -41.28 22.00 -8.55
CA THR A 71 -40.71 20.73 -8.96
C THR A 71 -41.00 19.65 -7.92
N ASN A 72 -41.76 18.65 -8.28
CA ASN A 72 -42.04 17.48 -7.42
C ASN A 72 -40.88 16.46 -7.49
N ASN A 73 -39.82 16.75 -8.23
CA ASN A 73 -38.74 15.82 -8.52
C ASN A 73 -37.38 16.34 -8.04
N ALA A 74 -37.36 17.02 -6.88
CA ALA A 74 -36.12 17.43 -6.23
C ALA A 74 -35.56 16.26 -5.39
N TYR A 75 -34.53 15.59 -5.90
CA TYR A 75 -33.79 14.59 -5.16
C TYR A 75 -32.51 15.20 -4.61
N VAL A 76 -32.30 15.06 -3.31
CA VAL A 76 -31.01 15.33 -2.67
C VAL A 76 -30.12 14.10 -2.85
N ARG A 77 -29.08 14.19 -3.67
CA ARG A 77 -28.06 13.16 -3.82
C ARG A 77 -26.91 13.48 -2.88
N GLY A 78 -26.71 12.64 -1.87
CA GLY A 78 -25.50 12.66 -1.04
C GLY A 78 -24.49 11.62 -1.54
N SER A 79 -23.21 11.87 -1.33
CA SER A 79 -22.19 10.82 -1.49
C SER A 79 -22.24 9.89 -0.27
N VAL A 80 -22.45 8.61 -0.50
CA VAL A 80 -22.40 7.59 0.55
C VAL A 80 -21.02 6.92 0.48
N THR A 81 -20.29 6.95 1.59
CA THR A 81 -19.01 6.27 1.73
C THR A 81 -19.20 5.06 2.63
N ALA A 82 -19.08 3.85 2.08
CA ALA A 82 -19.07 2.62 2.86
C ALA A 82 -17.70 2.44 3.52
N VAL A 83 -17.68 2.24 4.84
CA VAL A 83 -16.47 1.97 5.62
C VAL A 83 -16.46 0.49 5.98
N SER A 84 -15.41 -0.22 5.52
CA SER A 84 -15.21 -1.64 5.82
C SER A 84 -14.01 -1.84 6.74
N PRO A 85 -14.10 -2.76 7.72
CA PRO A 85 -12.95 -3.10 8.56
C PRO A 85 -11.85 -3.76 7.73
N ARG A 86 -10.60 -3.50 8.09
CA ARG A 86 -9.42 -4.16 7.48
C ARG A 86 -9.08 -5.47 8.18
N VAL A 87 -9.61 -5.67 9.39
CA VAL A 87 -9.39 -6.86 10.21
C VAL A 87 -10.72 -7.46 10.63
N GLY A 88 -10.80 -8.80 10.72
CA GLY A 88 -12.00 -9.51 11.14
C GLY A 88 -12.10 -9.65 12.65
N GLY A 89 -13.28 -9.66 13.22
CA GLY A 89 -13.49 -9.88 14.65
C GLY A 89 -14.89 -9.53 15.12
N TYR A 90 -15.16 -9.76 16.38
CA TYR A 90 -16.42 -9.36 16.99
C TYR A 90 -16.41 -7.87 17.31
N VAL A 91 -17.49 -7.17 17.02
CA VAL A 91 -17.66 -5.78 17.42
C VAL A 91 -17.84 -5.72 18.94
N GLN A 92 -16.93 -5.03 19.61
CA GLN A 92 -16.97 -4.83 21.05
C GLN A 92 -17.86 -3.64 21.41
N LYS A 93 -17.71 -2.53 20.66
CA LYS A 93 -18.48 -1.30 20.88
C LYS A 93 -18.74 -0.59 19.57
N VAL A 94 -19.94 0.00 19.48
CA VAL A 94 -20.30 1.01 18.46
C VAL A 94 -20.35 2.35 19.20
N LEU A 95 -19.55 3.30 18.74
CA LEU A 95 -19.32 4.58 19.41
C LEU A 95 -20.19 5.72 18.87
N VAL A 96 -20.91 5.46 17.77
CA VAL A 96 -21.79 6.42 17.10
C VAL A 96 -23.19 5.84 16.95
N ARG A 97 -24.19 6.70 16.85
CA ARG A 97 -25.59 6.33 16.57
C ARG A 97 -25.93 6.74 15.13
N ASP A 98 -27.04 6.17 14.62
CA ASP A 98 -27.58 6.58 13.33
C ASP A 98 -27.86 8.08 13.32
N PHE A 99 -27.50 8.73 12.23
CA PHE A 99 -27.64 10.18 12.00
C PHE A 99 -26.76 11.09 12.87
N ASP A 100 -25.81 10.56 13.62
CA ASP A 100 -24.82 11.38 14.32
C ASP A 100 -23.88 12.11 13.33
N ASN A 101 -23.51 13.34 13.70
CA ASN A 101 -22.49 14.06 12.95
C ASN A 101 -21.10 13.57 13.38
N VAL A 102 -20.36 12.99 12.44
CA VAL A 102 -19.01 12.48 12.66
C VAL A 102 -17.97 13.37 11.98
N LYS A 103 -16.81 13.52 12.60
CA LYS A 103 -15.66 14.21 12.05
C LYS A 103 -14.67 13.21 11.45
N ALA A 104 -13.93 13.62 10.41
CA ALA A 104 -12.81 12.82 9.90
C ALA A 104 -11.85 12.44 11.04
N GLY A 105 -11.45 11.16 11.09
CA GLY A 105 -10.61 10.61 12.16
C GLY A 105 -11.33 10.29 13.47
N GLN A 106 -12.64 10.46 13.55
CA GLN A 106 -13.42 10.06 14.73
C GLN A 106 -13.60 8.53 14.75
N PRO A 107 -13.38 7.86 15.91
CA PRO A 107 -13.61 6.43 16.03
C PRO A 107 -15.13 6.13 15.95
N LEU A 108 -15.48 5.15 15.12
CA LEU A 108 -16.87 4.73 14.86
C LEU A 108 -17.21 3.41 15.55
N VAL A 109 -16.30 2.44 15.40
CA VAL A 109 -16.50 1.07 15.89
C VAL A 109 -15.20 0.53 16.45
N GLU A 110 -15.27 -0.19 17.53
CA GLU A 110 -14.17 -0.92 18.15
C GLU A 110 -14.43 -2.43 18.03
N ILE A 111 -13.51 -3.12 17.36
CA ILE A 111 -13.46 -4.58 17.25
C ILE A 111 -12.70 -5.10 18.46
N ASP A 112 -13.03 -6.31 18.96
CA ASP A 112 -12.32 -6.93 20.08
C ASP A 112 -10.78 -6.97 19.84
N PRO A 113 -9.99 -6.20 20.59
CA PRO A 113 -8.54 -6.12 20.42
C PRO A 113 -7.79 -7.29 21.08
N ALA A 114 -8.45 -8.14 21.88
CA ALA A 114 -7.77 -9.17 22.67
C ALA A 114 -6.97 -10.16 21.80
N PRO A 115 -7.50 -10.72 20.70
CA PRO A 115 -6.72 -11.60 19.82
C PRO A 115 -5.52 -10.90 19.17
N TYR A 116 -5.66 -9.61 18.83
CA TYR A 116 -4.60 -8.81 18.20
C TYR A 116 -3.51 -8.42 19.21
N ARG A 117 -3.87 -8.10 20.44
CA ARG A 117 -2.88 -7.92 21.54
C ARG A 117 -2.07 -9.18 21.80
N ALA A 118 -2.71 -10.35 21.75
CA ALA A 118 -2.01 -11.62 21.89
C ALA A 118 -1.02 -11.86 20.73
N LYS A 119 -1.39 -11.51 19.48
CA LYS A 119 -0.47 -11.56 18.33
C LYS A 119 0.72 -10.61 18.50
N VAL A 120 0.49 -9.39 18.98
CA VAL A 120 1.57 -8.43 19.27
C VAL A 120 2.52 -9.01 20.33
N ALA A 121 1.99 -9.52 21.43
CA ALA A 121 2.81 -10.13 22.49
C ALA A 121 3.61 -11.35 21.97
N GLN A 122 3.02 -12.16 21.11
CA GLN A 122 3.71 -13.28 20.45
C GLN A 122 4.85 -12.79 19.55
N ALA A 123 4.63 -11.76 18.76
CA ALA A 123 5.64 -11.18 17.87
C ALA A 123 6.77 -10.51 18.68
N GLU A 124 6.46 -9.84 19.79
CA GLU A 124 7.44 -9.26 20.72
C GLU A 124 8.33 -10.34 21.36
N ALA A 125 7.73 -11.44 21.79
CA ALA A 125 8.50 -12.59 22.29
C ALA A 125 9.40 -13.19 21.19
N GLY A 126 8.91 -13.28 19.96
CA GLY A 126 9.70 -13.70 18.80
C GLY A 126 10.90 -12.80 18.55
N LEU A 127 10.72 -11.47 18.58
CA LEU A 127 11.79 -10.50 18.43
C LEU A 127 12.84 -10.63 19.56
N ALA A 128 12.39 -10.77 20.81
CA ALA A 128 13.28 -10.98 21.95
C ALA A 128 14.11 -12.27 21.80
N GLY A 129 13.51 -13.35 21.25
CA GLY A 129 14.22 -14.59 20.92
C GLY A 129 15.33 -14.38 19.90
N GLN A 130 15.09 -13.61 18.83
CA GLN A 130 16.11 -13.30 17.82
C GLN A 130 17.22 -12.39 18.37
N GLN A 131 16.90 -11.46 19.26
CA GLN A 131 17.90 -10.65 19.96
C GLN A 131 18.78 -11.51 20.87
N ALA A 132 18.21 -12.48 21.57
CA ALA A 132 18.98 -13.43 22.36
C ALA A 132 19.90 -14.30 21.47
N ALA A 133 19.43 -14.72 20.29
CA ALA A 133 20.25 -15.43 19.31
C ALA A 133 21.44 -14.58 18.83
N LEU A 134 21.23 -13.29 18.56
CA LEU A 134 22.32 -12.37 18.20
C LEU A 134 23.36 -12.24 19.34
N ASN A 135 22.90 -12.11 20.58
CA ASN A 135 23.80 -12.05 21.73
C ASN A 135 24.62 -13.34 21.87
N LYS A 136 24.00 -14.50 21.60
CA LYS A 136 24.70 -15.78 21.57
C LYS A 136 25.83 -15.80 20.53
N THR A 137 25.59 -15.27 19.31
CA THR A 137 26.65 -15.23 18.29
C THR A 137 27.84 -14.37 18.72
N ALA A 138 27.62 -13.32 19.51
CA ALA A 138 28.71 -12.52 20.07
C ALA A 138 29.56 -13.33 21.07
N GLN A 139 28.94 -14.15 21.89
CA GLN A 139 29.65 -15.05 22.83
C GLN A 139 30.38 -16.16 22.06
N ASP A 140 29.73 -16.75 21.04
CA ASP A 140 30.36 -17.77 20.19
C ASP A 140 31.62 -17.22 19.50
N LYS A 141 31.56 -15.96 19.02
CA LYS A 141 32.72 -15.26 18.45
C LYS A 141 33.83 -15.05 19.48
N ALA A 142 33.48 -14.61 20.69
CA ALA A 142 34.45 -14.43 21.75
C ALA A 142 35.16 -15.75 22.12
N SER A 143 34.41 -16.86 22.18
CA SER A 143 34.94 -18.21 22.38
C SER A 143 35.86 -18.63 21.21
N ALA A 144 35.47 -18.44 19.97
CA ALA A 144 36.30 -18.76 18.81
C ALA A 144 37.61 -17.96 18.79
N ILE A 145 37.58 -16.69 19.18
CA ILE A 145 38.80 -15.86 19.36
C ILE A 145 39.71 -16.42 20.45
N ALA A 146 39.15 -16.87 21.57
CA ALA A 146 39.93 -17.45 22.64
C ALA A 146 40.62 -18.76 22.18
N VAL A 147 39.90 -19.62 21.46
CA VAL A 147 40.47 -20.84 20.85
C VAL A 147 41.59 -20.50 19.87
N SER A 148 41.38 -19.48 19.01
CA SER A 148 42.41 -19.02 18.07
C SER A 148 43.68 -18.53 18.76
N LYS A 149 43.54 -17.79 19.90
CA LYS A 149 44.67 -17.36 20.69
C LYS A 149 45.40 -18.54 21.33
N ALA A 150 44.69 -19.56 21.82
CA ALA A 150 45.30 -20.76 22.33
C ALA A 150 46.10 -21.52 21.27
N ASN A 151 45.56 -21.64 20.03
CA ASN A 151 46.25 -22.26 18.92
C ASN A 151 47.48 -21.43 18.45
N GLN A 152 47.41 -20.10 18.57
CA GLN A 152 48.57 -19.24 18.33
C GLN A 152 49.71 -19.53 19.34
N ALA A 153 49.39 -19.68 20.61
CA ALA A 153 50.36 -20.08 21.63
C ALA A 153 50.94 -21.49 21.37
N ALA A 154 50.13 -22.41 20.82
CA ALA A 154 50.60 -23.73 20.40
C ALA A 154 51.62 -23.65 19.25
N ILE A 155 51.41 -22.74 18.29
CA ILE A 155 52.39 -22.44 17.23
C ILE A 155 53.71 -21.96 17.86
N ASP A 156 53.65 -21.02 18.79
CA ASP A 156 54.85 -20.46 19.41
C ASP A 156 55.62 -21.55 20.20
N ASN A 157 54.91 -22.44 20.89
CA ASN A 157 55.51 -23.60 21.56
C ASN A 157 56.12 -24.58 20.56
N ALA A 158 55.43 -24.89 19.44
CA ALA A 158 55.98 -25.76 18.41
C ALA A 158 57.22 -25.16 17.69
N ARG A 159 57.26 -23.84 17.49
CA ARG A 159 58.42 -23.12 16.98
C ARG A 159 59.61 -23.25 17.94
N ALA A 160 59.36 -23.04 19.24
CA ALA A 160 60.45 -23.19 20.24
C ALA A 160 60.98 -24.61 20.30
N GLN A 161 60.13 -25.63 20.11
CA GLN A 161 60.57 -27.05 20.00
C GLN A 161 61.39 -27.26 18.71
N LEU A 162 60.95 -26.74 17.57
CA LEU A 162 61.69 -26.85 16.32
C LEU A 162 63.08 -26.16 16.42
N ASP A 163 63.10 -24.98 17.00
CA ASP A 163 64.37 -24.22 17.19
C ASP A 163 65.33 -25.00 18.12
N ARG A 164 64.82 -25.66 19.18
CA ARG A 164 65.64 -26.54 20.03
C ARG A 164 66.17 -27.71 19.23
N ALA A 165 65.32 -28.40 18.47
CA ALA A 165 65.70 -29.56 17.65
C ALA A 165 66.74 -29.16 16.57
N ARG A 166 66.60 -28.00 15.93
CA ARG A 166 67.54 -27.47 14.97
C ARG A 166 68.87 -27.10 15.59
N ARG A 167 68.90 -26.48 16.74
CA ARG A 167 70.19 -26.20 17.45
C ARG A 167 70.88 -27.46 17.87
N GLU A 168 70.17 -28.51 18.31
CA GLU A 168 70.77 -29.79 18.66
C GLU A 168 71.33 -30.49 17.39
N TRP A 169 70.59 -30.49 16.31
CA TRP A 169 71.06 -31.02 15.02
C TRP A 169 72.31 -30.30 14.54
N GLN A 170 72.35 -28.96 14.54
CA GLN A 170 73.53 -28.13 14.20
C GLN A 170 74.73 -28.47 15.08
N ARG A 171 74.54 -28.68 16.40
CA ARG A 171 75.59 -29.05 17.31
C ARG A 171 76.20 -30.41 16.94
N ILE A 172 75.34 -31.38 16.64
CA ILE A 172 75.80 -32.72 16.24
C ILE A 172 76.50 -32.66 14.87
N GLN A 173 76.08 -31.81 13.97
CA GLN A 173 76.75 -31.63 12.65
C GLN A 173 78.15 -30.98 12.78
N ALA A 174 78.32 -30.10 13.76
CA ALA A 174 79.60 -29.39 13.98
C ALA A 174 80.69 -30.30 14.62
N VAL A 175 80.31 -31.46 15.16
CA VAL A 175 81.28 -32.42 15.74
C VAL A 175 81.76 -33.37 14.67
N SER A 176 83.08 -33.71 14.72
CA SER A 176 83.69 -34.63 13.73
C SER A 176 82.96 -35.97 13.63
N ALA A 177 82.93 -36.54 12.41
CA ALA A 177 82.16 -37.75 12.11
C ALA A 177 82.48 -38.94 13.01
N ASP A 178 83.71 -39.04 13.48
CA ASP A 178 84.20 -40.13 14.32
C ASP A 178 83.80 -40.00 15.80
N ALA A 179 83.39 -38.81 16.22
CA ALA A 179 83.04 -38.53 17.63
C ALA A 179 81.56 -38.71 17.95
N VAL A 180 80.65 -38.87 16.96
CA VAL A 180 79.21 -39.02 17.13
C VAL A 180 78.73 -40.23 16.34
N SER A 181 77.92 -41.11 16.97
CA SER A 181 77.34 -42.28 16.31
C SER A 181 76.35 -41.91 15.20
N GLN A 182 76.24 -42.74 14.17
CA GLN A 182 75.26 -42.56 13.09
C GLN A 182 73.82 -42.54 13.68
N SER A 183 73.52 -43.41 14.64
CA SER A 183 72.20 -43.43 15.27
C SER A 183 71.86 -42.13 16.00
N SER A 184 72.85 -41.43 16.61
CA SER A 184 72.62 -40.10 17.23
C SER A 184 72.30 -39.02 16.19
N ARG A 185 72.94 -39.09 15.02
CA ARG A 185 72.66 -38.22 13.88
C ARG A 185 71.28 -38.44 13.32
N ASP A 186 70.90 -39.72 13.09
CA ASP A 186 69.58 -40.10 12.59
C ASP A 186 68.46 -39.70 13.57
N ALA A 187 68.73 -39.87 14.87
CA ALA A 187 67.81 -39.45 15.94
C ALA A 187 67.57 -37.93 15.92
N ALA A 188 68.65 -37.14 15.85
CA ALA A 188 68.53 -35.68 15.86
C ALA A 188 67.88 -35.17 14.56
N GLN A 189 68.16 -35.77 13.40
CA GLN A 189 67.48 -35.46 12.14
C GLN A 189 65.98 -35.79 12.24
N THR A 190 65.65 -36.92 12.79
CA THR A 190 64.27 -37.35 13.00
C THR A 190 63.53 -36.39 13.94
N ALA A 191 64.18 -35.95 15.01
CA ALA A 191 63.64 -34.96 15.95
C ALA A 191 63.31 -33.64 15.26
N VAL A 192 64.12 -33.16 14.30
CA VAL A 192 63.84 -31.94 13.49
C VAL A 192 62.59 -32.17 12.63
N LYS A 193 62.54 -33.31 11.94
CA LYS A 193 61.38 -33.66 11.08
C LYS A 193 60.08 -33.77 11.90
N GLN A 194 60.15 -34.35 13.07
CA GLN A 194 59.00 -34.44 14.00
C GLN A 194 58.54 -33.07 14.48
N ALA A 195 59.50 -32.19 14.83
CA ALA A 195 59.21 -30.85 15.28
C ALA A 195 58.64 -29.96 14.13
N GLU A 196 59.10 -30.14 12.89
CA GLU A 196 58.53 -29.50 11.69
C GLU A 196 57.12 -29.98 11.44
N ALA A 197 56.84 -31.28 11.53
CA ALA A 197 55.50 -31.82 11.41
C ALA A 197 54.57 -31.29 12.52
N GLY A 198 55.08 -31.19 13.76
CA GLY A 198 54.32 -30.59 14.90
C GLY A 198 53.99 -29.09 14.66
N LEU A 199 54.94 -28.32 14.14
CA LEU A 199 54.68 -26.92 13.79
C LEU A 199 53.65 -26.81 12.69
N LYS A 200 53.73 -27.62 11.65
CA LYS A 200 52.72 -27.62 10.57
C LYS A 200 51.33 -27.97 11.12
N GLN A 201 51.26 -28.99 11.96
CA GLN A 201 49.99 -29.39 12.62
C GLN A 201 49.40 -28.22 13.42
N ALA A 202 50.18 -27.48 14.21
CA ALA A 202 49.74 -26.33 14.98
C ALA A 202 49.25 -25.18 14.08
N GLN A 203 49.92 -24.96 12.95
CA GLN A 203 49.53 -23.96 11.95
C GLN A 203 48.18 -24.30 11.30
N GLU A 204 47.95 -25.57 10.94
CA GLU A 204 46.66 -26.02 10.40
C GLU A 204 45.53 -25.87 11.42
N GLN A 205 45.77 -26.21 12.70
CA GLN A 205 44.78 -26.01 13.76
C GLN A 205 44.45 -24.52 13.96
N TYR A 206 45.44 -23.64 13.84
CA TYR A 206 45.20 -22.19 13.89
C TYR A 206 44.39 -21.72 12.69
N ALA A 207 44.66 -22.22 11.48
CA ALA A 207 43.91 -21.88 10.28
C ALA A 207 42.42 -22.29 10.41
N VAL A 208 42.15 -23.47 10.94
CA VAL A 208 40.78 -23.94 11.27
C VAL A 208 40.11 -23.02 12.29
N ALA A 209 40.85 -22.62 13.35
CA ALA A 209 40.30 -21.68 14.34
C ALA A 209 39.98 -20.31 13.74
N GLN A 210 40.80 -19.81 12.82
CA GLN A 210 40.52 -18.58 12.09
C GLN A 210 39.26 -18.70 11.22
N GLN A 211 39.09 -19.83 10.53
CA GLN A 211 37.88 -20.08 9.74
C GLN A 211 36.63 -20.12 10.62
N ASN A 212 36.73 -20.66 11.84
CA ASN A 212 35.62 -20.65 12.80
C ASN A 212 35.21 -19.24 13.23
N ILE A 213 36.17 -18.31 13.38
CA ILE A 213 35.86 -16.90 13.64
C ILE A 213 35.08 -16.29 12.48
N ILE A 214 35.44 -16.60 11.23
CA ILE A 214 34.72 -16.13 10.04
C ILE A 214 33.29 -16.69 10.04
N ASN A 215 33.13 -17.98 10.32
CA ASN A 215 31.83 -18.65 10.37
C ASN A 215 30.90 -18.02 11.43
N THR A 216 31.43 -17.59 12.58
CA THR A 216 30.62 -16.85 13.57
C THR A 216 30.14 -15.49 13.05
N GLY A 217 30.91 -14.86 12.13
CA GLY A 217 30.51 -13.65 11.46
C GLY A 217 29.26 -13.87 10.59
N VAL A 218 29.27 -14.92 9.78
CA VAL A 218 28.10 -15.33 8.96
C VAL A 218 26.89 -15.64 9.85
N GLY A 219 27.09 -16.34 10.95
CA GLY A 219 26.05 -16.61 11.93
C GLY A 219 25.42 -15.32 12.51
N ARG A 220 26.23 -14.29 12.75
CA ARG A 220 25.76 -12.99 13.21
C ARG A 220 24.89 -12.28 12.15
N GLU A 221 25.30 -12.29 10.89
CA GLU A 221 24.50 -11.72 9.78
C GLU A 221 23.14 -12.41 9.67
N GLY A 222 23.13 -13.76 9.77
CA GLY A 222 21.90 -14.53 9.80
C GLY A 222 20.98 -14.12 10.98
N ALA A 223 21.56 -13.95 12.18
CA ALA A 223 20.80 -13.50 13.36
C ALA A 223 20.26 -12.07 13.17
N GLN A 224 21.01 -11.16 12.54
CA GLN A 224 20.55 -9.82 12.21
C GLN A 224 19.39 -9.83 11.21
N ALA A 225 19.48 -10.67 10.18
CA ALA A 225 18.36 -10.87 9.24
C ALA A 225 17.12 -11.44 9.96
N GLY A 226 17.31 -12.35 10.90
CA GLY A 226 16.25 -12.87 11.76
C GLY A 226 15.55 -11.77 12.59
N ILE A 227 16.33 -10.83 13.15
CA ILE A 227 15.79 -9.67 13.87
C ILE A 227 14.96 -8.79 12.95
N ALA A 228 15.46 -8.48 11.74
CA ALA A 228 14.74 -7.67 10.77
C ALA A 228 13.39 -8.31 10.39
N ASN A 229 13.36 -9.62 10.18
CA ASN A 229 12.13 -10.36 9.91
C ASN A 229 11.15 -10.32 11.12
N ALA A 230 11.65 -10.57 12.33
CA ALA A 230 10.83 -10.54 13.54
C ALA A 230 10.27 -9.13 13.80
N GLN A 231 11.05 -8.08 13.51
CA GLN A 231 10.59 -6.69 13.60
C GLN A 231 9.46 -6.40 12.62
N ALA A 232 9.59 -6.85 11.35
CA ALA A 232 8.54 -6.70 10.36
C ALA A 232 7.23 -7.42 10.76
N LEU A 233 7.33 -8.60 11.36
CA LEU A 233 6.17 -9.33 11.90
C LEU A 233 5.53 -8.59 13.07
N LEU A 234 6.32 -7.98 13.94
CA LEU A 234 5.82 -7.16 15.05
C LEU A 234 5.09 -5.92 14.53
N ASP A 235 5.67 -5.24 13.53
CA ASP A 235 5.06 -4.05 12.94
C ASP A 235 3.72 -4.40 12.25
N LEU A 236 3.65 -5.54 11.56
CA LEU A 236 2.40 -6.06 10.99
C LEU A 236 1.36 -6.33 12.08
N ALA A 237 1.75 -7.00 13.17
CA ALA A 237 0.83 -7.28 14.28
C ALA A 237 0.34 -6.01 14.97
N LYS A 238 1.19 -4.98 15.11
CA LYS A 238 0.82 -3.66 15.64
C LYS A 238 -0.12 -2.92 14.69
N GLN A 239 0.10 -3.02 13.38
CA GLN A 239 -0.78 -2.45 12.37
C GLN A 239 -2.17 -3.11 12.42
N ASP A 240 -2.24 -4.44 12.51
CA ASP A 240 -3.50 -5.17 12.66
C ASP A 240 -4.24 -4.73 13.93
N LEU A 241 -3.54 -4.57 15.05
CA LEU A 241 -4.10 -4.04 16.29
C LEU A 241 -4.61 -2.60 16.11
N GLY A 242 -3.90 -1.76 15.38
CA GLY A 242 -4.35 -0.40 15.06
C GLY A 242 -5.64 -0.39 14.22
N HIS A 243 -5.83 -1.40 13.37
CA HIS A 243 -7.03 -1.54 12.53
C HIS A 243 -8.25 -2.10 13.28
N THR A 244 -8.13 -2.46 14.55
CA THR A 244 -9.29 -2.85 15.39
C THR A 244 -10.20 -1.68 15.72
N VAL A 245 -9.72 -0.44 15.58
CA VAL A 245 -10.54 0.76 15.69
C VAL A 245 -10.80 1.30 14.30
N ILE A 246 -12.08 1.39 13.94
CA ILE A 246 -12.52 1.91 12.64
C ILE A 246 -12.79 3.40 12.79
N TYR A 247 -12.13 4.21 11.96
CA TYR A 247 -12.25 5.65 11.97
C TYR A 247 -13.02 6.16 10.76
N ALA A 248 -13.72 7.29 10.92
CA ALA A 248 -14.39 7.99 9.83
C ALA A 248 -13.36 8.54 8.82
N PRO A 249 -13.45 8.20 7.52
CA PRO A 249 -12.52 8.72 6.51
C PRO A 249 -12.80 10.18 6.14
N ALA A 250 -14.03 10.65 6.34
CA ALA A 250 -14.48 12.01 6.06
C ALA A 250 -15.52 12.45 7.09
N SER A 251 -15.72 13.75 7.21
CA SER A 251 -16.79 14.31 8.03
C SER A 251 -18.14 14.15 7.32
N GLY A 252 -19.19 13.79 8.07
CA GLY A 252 -20.52 13.53 7.50
C GLY A 252 -21.52 13.12 8.57
N LYS A 253 -22.65 12.53 8.13
CA LYS A 253 -23.60 11.86 9.02
C LYS A 253 -23.42 10.36 8.91
N SER A 254 -23.48 9.67 10.05
CA SER A 254 -23.61 8.21 10.10
C SER A 254 -24.97 7.79 9.56
N ALA A 255 -25.03 6.66 8.90
CA ALA A 255 -26.26 6.05 8.41
C ALA A 255 -26.55 4.78 9.19
#